data_674af44f36ff600b7ca80e2ee2bd3e58
#
_entry.id   674af44f36ff600b7ca80e2ee2bd3e58
#
_cell.length_a   1.000
_cell.length_b   1.000
_cell.length_c   1.000
_cell.angle_alpha   90.00
_cell.angle_beta   90.00
_cell.angle_gamma   90.00
#
_symmetry.space_group_name_H-M   'P 1'
#
loop_
_entity.id
_entity.type
_entity.pdbx_description
1 polymer ?
#
loop_
_entity_poly.entity_id
_entity_poly.type
_entity_poly.pdbx_seq_one_letter_code
_entity_poly.pdbx_strand_id
1 'polypeptide(L)'
;MPALGAMSRADETNVTRARILEVSTALLARFTVSKFTMEDVARAAGIARQTIYKHFNGKDDLLIELFVQQMEQNQHPVLRRLDEPPASDALVTLFMTELGLARTYTLYSQVLDPVLAPRMAELVFGSGKLVACRESFWLPVLSQYEAAGVLRPGLDHRAVVRWLTYQQFWLLTHPTVLCSDDETLTGYVREFVVAALLEAPVPA
;
A
#
# COMPACT_ATOMS: atom_id res chain seq x y z
N MET A 1 12.87 11.62 43.79
CA MET A 1 13.28 11.00 42.52
C MET A 1 12.14 10.13 42.05
N PRO A 2 11.50 10.42 40.87
CA PRO A 2 10.47 9.55 40.34
C PRO A 2 11.12 8.26 39.83
N ALA A 3 10.59 7.10 40.25
CA ALA A 3 10.99 5.79 39.79
C ALA A 3 10.79 5.71 38.28
N LEU A 4 11.83 5.36 37.50
CA LEU A 4 11.69 4.92 36.13
C LEU A 4 10.77 3.68 36.14
N GLY A 5 9.54 3.85 35.64
CA GLY A 5 8.60 2.76 35.50
C GLY A 5 9.21 1.68 34.59
N ALA A 6 9.29 0.46 35.07
CA ALA A 6 9.69 -0.69 34.27
C ALA A 6 8.75 -0.78 33.06
N MET A 7 9.33 -0.78 31.85
CA MET A 7 8.58 -1.00 30.61
C MET A 7 7.82 -2.34 30.71
N SER A 8 6.56 -2.32 30.29
CA SER A 8 5.75 -3.54 30.18
C SER A 8 6.39 -4.49 29.16
N ARG A 9 6.23 -5.80 29.38
CA ARG A 9 6.65 -6.83 28.41
C ARG A 9 6.02 -6.62 27.02
N ALA A 10 4.84 -6.04 26.97
CA ALA A 10 4.18 -5.64 25.72
C ALA A 10 4.91 -4.46 25.04
N ASP A 11 5.38 -3.48 25.81
CA ASP A 11 6.14 -2.33 25.30
C ASP A 11 7.49 -2.76 24.76
N GLU A 12 8.21 -3.67 25.46
CA GLU A 12 9.47 -4.24 24.98
C GLU A 12 9.29 -5.01 23.67
N THR A 13 8.20 -5.75 23.54
CA THR A 13 7.84 -6.48 22.32
C THR A 13 7.60 -5.52 21.16
N ASN A 14 6.86 -4.43 21.39
CA ASN A 14 6.57 -3.42 20.38
C ASN A 14 7.83 -2.65 19.96
N VAL A 15 8.70 -2.29 20.89
CA VAL A 15 9.99 -1.61 20.61
C VAL A 15 10.88 -2.52 19.76
N THR A 16 10.97 -3.81 20.11
CA THR A 16 11.76 -4.76 19.33
C THR A 16 11.21 -4.94 17.91
N ARG A 17 9.88 -5.03 17.77
CA ARG A 17 9.22 -5.15 16.48
C ARG A 17 9.47 -3.91 15.60
N ALA A 18 9.33 -2.71 16.16
CA ALA A 18 9.61 -1.46 15.47
C ALA A 18 11.08 -1.39 14.98
N ARG A 19 12.02 -1.81 15.82
CA ARG A 19 13.45 -1.87 15.49
C ARG A 19 13.71 -2.83 14.33
N ILE A 20 13.08 -4.01 14.31
CA ILE A 20 13.21 -4.96 13.20
C ILE A 20 12.72 -4.33 11.89
N LEU A 21 11.57 -3.66 11.89
CA LEU A 21 11.03 -2.99 10.70
C LEU A 21 11.94 -1.86 10.21
N GLU A 22 12.45 -1.02 11.11
CA GLU A 22 13.38 0.07 10.80
C GLU A 22 14.64 -0.43 10.08
N VAL A 23 15.33 -1.41 10.68
CA VAL A 23 16.57 -1.95 10.07
C VAL A 23 16.30 -2.69 8.77
N SER A 24 15.13 -3.34 8.66
CA SER A 24 14.72 -4.02 7.43
C SER A 24 14.48 -3.04 6.28
N THR A 25 13.85 -1.90 6.55
CA THR A 25 13.69 -0.81 5.57
C THR A 25 15.06 -0.31 5.09
N ALA A 26 16.00 -0.07 6.02
CA ALA A 26 17.35 0.38 5.68
C ALA A 26 18.14 -0.67 4.86
N LEU A 27 17.96 -1.96 5.15
CA LEU A 27 18.59 -3.04 4.38
C LEU A 27 17.99 -3.14 2.97
N LEU A 28 16.67 -3.02 2.82
CA LEU A 28 15.99 -3.08 1.52
C LEU A 28 16.26 -1.86 0.63
N ALA A 29 16.64 -0.74 1.20
CA ALA A 29 17.15 0.41 0.44
C ALA A 29 18.52 0.14 -0.20
N ARG A 30 19.26 -0.87 0.29
CA ARG A 30 20.63 -1.20 -0.17
C ARG A 30 20.72 -2.53 -0.90
N PHE A 31 19.80 -3.45 -0.63
CA PHE A 31 19.79 -4.81 -1.16
C PHE A 31 18.46 -5.14 -1.80
N THR A 32 18.50 -5.99 -2.83
CA THR A 32 17.26 -6.53 -3.41
C THR A 32 16.58 -7.51 -2.45
N VAL A 33 15.26 -7.67 -2.61
CA VAL A 33 14.50 -8.66 -1.83
C VAL A 33 15.13 -10.05 -1.92
N SER A 34 15.67 -10.45 -3.08
CA SER A 34 16.33 -11.76 -3.25
C SER A 34 17.56 -11.94 -2.36
N LYS A 35 18.34 -10.89 -2.15
CA LYS A 35 19.57 -10.91 -1.33
C LYS A 35 19.34 -10.64 0.16
N PHE A 36 18.20 -10.08 0.51
CA PHE A 36 17.80 -9.76 1.86
C PHE A 36 17.43 -11.04 2.63
N THR A 37 18.04 -11.27 3.82
CA THR A 37 17.81 -12.44 4.65
C THR A 37 17.41 -12.08 6.08
N MET A 38 16.69 -12.99 6.76
CA MET A 38 16.33 -12.82 8.17
C MET A 38 17.56 -12.77 9.08
N GLU A 39 18.68 -13.35 8.65
CA GLU A 39 19.95 -13.29 9.38
C GLU A 39 20.60 -11.91 9.30
N ASP A 40 20.55 -11.28 8.12
CA ASP A 40 21.04 -9.89 7.96
C ASP A 40 20.23 -8.93 8.83
N VAL A 41 18.91 -9.13 8.91
CA VAL A 41 18.03 -8.36 9.80
C VAL A 41 18.41 -8.57 11.27
N ALA A 42 18.63 -9.82 11.71
CA ALA A 42 19.05 -10.11 13.08
C ALA A 42 20.34 -9.40 13.46
N ARG A 43 21.32 -9.48 12.57
CA ARG A 43 22.63 -8.83 12.73
C ARG A 43 22.48 -7.31 12.79
N ALA A 44 21.72 -6.71 11.90
CA ALA A 44 21.51 -5.27 11.86
C ALA A 44 20.71 -4.74 13.07
N ALA A 45 19.74 -5.52 13.56
CA ALA A 45 18.97 -5.19 14.74
C ALA A 45 19.71 -5.44 16.05
N GLY A 46 20.84 -6.16 16.03
CA GLY A 46 21.59 -6.55 17.23
C GLY A 46 20.86 -7.57 18.13
N ILE A 47 20.05 -8.43 17.54
CA ILE A 47 19.25 -9.44 18.25
C ILE A 47 19.51 -10.85 17.72
N ALA A 48 19.16 -11.87 18.51
CA ALA A 48 19.27 -13.24 18.05
C ALA A 48 18.23 -13.55 16.93
N ARG A 49 18.61 -14.35 15.94
CA ARG A 49 17.71 -14.79 14.85
C ARG A 49 16.38 -15.36 15.38
N GLN A 50 16.41 -16.14 16.45
CA GLN A 50 15.23 -16.69 17.09
C GLN A 50 14.27 -15.59 17.59
N THR A 51 14.79 -14.43 17.99
CA THR A 51 13.96 -13.30 18.43
C THR A 51 13.15 -12.74 17.27
N ILE A 52 13.71 -12.66 16.05
CA ILE A 52 12.94 -12.20 14.87
C ILE A 52 11.76 -13.13 14.61
N TYR A 53 11.96 -14.45 14.67
CA TYR A 53 10.89 -15.42 14.43
C TYR A 53 9.78 -15.44 15.50
N LYS A 54 9.98 -14.77 16.64
CA LYS A 54 8.90 -14.50 17.61
C LYS A 54 7.96 -13.37 17.14
N HIS A 55 8.44 -12.49 16.25
CA HIS A 55 7.70 -11.33 15.76
C HIS A 55 7.17 -11.51 14.34
N PHE A 56 7.87 -12.28 13.52
CA PHE A 56 7.54 -12.49 12.10
C PHE A 56 7.72 -13.96 11.72
N ASN A 57 6.71 -14.54 11.08
CA ASN A 57 6.71 -15.97 10.69
C ASN A 57 7.72 -16.28 9.56
N GLY A 58 8.36 -15.29 9.02
CA GLY A 58 9.36 -15.41 7.97
C GLY A 58 9.54 -14.12 7.18
N LYS A 59 10.30 -14.22 6.11
CA LYS A 59 10.63 -13.08 5.26
C LYS A 59 9.41 -12.45 4.60
N ASP A 60 8.48 -13.26 4.12
CA ASP A 60 7.27 -12.77 3.47
C ASP A 60 6.38 -11.99 4.44
N ASP A 61 6.19 -12.49 5.67
CA ASP A 61 5.44 -11.78 6.71
C ASP A 61 6.10 -10.45 7.06
N LEU A 62 7.43 -10.40 7.14
CA LEU A 62 8.19 -9.17 7.35
C LEU A 62 8.02 -8.18 6.18
N LEU A 63 8.08 -8.65 4.93
CA LEU A 63 7.87 -7.82 3.74
C LEU A 63 6.45 -7.25 3.70
N ILE A 64 5.44 -8.07 4.00
CA ILE A 64 4.05 -7.63 4.08
C ILE A 64 3.90 -6.51 5.11
N GLU A 65 4.48 -6.64 6.30
CA GLU A 65 4.42 -5.60 7.34
C GLU A 65 5.11 -4.31 6.91
N LEU A 66 6.22 -4.39 6.18
CA LEU A 66 6.88 -3.21 5.63
C LEU A 66 6.02 -2.51 4.58
N PHE A 67 5.33 -3.26 3.71
CA PHE A 67 4.37 -2.68 2.78
C PHE A 67 3.21 -1.99 3.49
N VAL A 68 2.59 -2.68 4.47
CA VAL A 68 1.49 -2.12 5.26
C VAL A 68 1.93 -0.83 5.94
N GLN A 69 3.08 -0.84 6.60
CA GLN A 69 3.62 0.34 7.28
C GLN A 69 3.82 1.53 6.32
N GLN A 70 4.40 1.27 5.14
CA GLN A 70 4.61 2.34 4.14
C GLN A 70 3.28 2.87 3.59
N MET A 71 2.32 2.00 3.34
CA MET A 71 0.98 2.39 2.89
C MET A 71 0.27 3.23 3.95
N GLU A 72 0.23 2.79 5.20
CA GLU A 72 -0.42 3.52 6.31
C GLU A 72 0.19 4.91 6.51
N GLN A 73 1.53 5.03 6.49
CA GLN A 73 2.22 6.31 6.63
C GLN A 73 1.81 7.32 5.55
N ASN A 74 1.53 6.84 4.34
CA ASN A 74 1.21 7.68 3.18
C ASN A 74 -0.30 7.91 3.00
N GLN A 75 -1.17 7.06 3.57
CA GLN A 75 -2.63 7.20 3.45
C GLN A 75 -3.18 8.40 4.22
N HIS A 76 -2.67 8.68 5.41
CA HIS A 76 -3.17 9.77 6.27
C HIS A 76 -3.16 11.17 5.61
N PRO A 77 -2.10 11.60 4.89
CA PRO A 77 -2.13 12.88 4.18
C PRO A 77 -3.12 12.93 3.01
N VAL A 78 -3.34 11.78 2.37
CA VAL A 78 -4.23 11.67 1.20
C VAL A 78 -5.69 11.74 1.62
N LEU A 79 -6.06 11.03 2.70
CA LEU A 79 -7.43 11.03 3.23
C LEU A 79 -7.89 12.43 3.69
N ARG A 80 -6.98 13.28 4.16
CA ARG A 80 -7.31 14.67 4.52
C ARG A 80 -7.74 15.54 3.34
N ARG A 81 -7.49 15.12 2.09
CA ARG A 81 -7.95 15.81 0.88
C ARG A 81 -9.35 15.40 0.45
N LEU A 82 -9.97 14.43 1.13
CA LEU A 82 -11.35 13.99 0.88
C LEU A 82 -12.42 14.93 1.48
N ASP A 83 -12.03 16.07 2.07
CA ASP A 83 -12.96 17.10 2.52
C ASP A 83 -13.66 17.82 1.35
N GLU A 84 -13.22 17.58 0.10
CA GLU A 84 -13.87 18.07 -1.11
C GLU A 84 -15.10 17.22 -1.47
N PRO A 85 -16.14 17.84 -2.09
CA PRO A 85 -17.31 17.09 -2.54
C PRO A 85 -16.93 15.97 -3.51
N PRO A 86 -17.57 14.80 -3.43
CA PRO A 86 -17.35 13.69 -4.37
C PRO A 86 -17.51 14.14 -5.82
N ALA A 87 -16.44 14.08 -6.59
CA ALA A 87 -16.37 14.46 -7.98
C ALA A 87 -15.42 13.55 -8.77
N SER A 88 -15.62 13.43 -10.07
CA SER A 88 -14.78 12.62 -10.95
C SER A 88 -13.30 13.01 -10.84
N ASP A 89 -12.99 14.31 -10.94
CA ASP A 89 -11.61 14.80 -10.90
C ASP A 89 -10.95 14.58 -9.53
N ALA A 90 -11.70 14.66 -8.43
CA ALA A 90 -11.19 14.34 -7.10
C ALA A 90 -10.80 12.85 -6.99
N LEU A 91 -11.59 11.95 -7.55
CA LEU A 91 -11.29 10.52 -7.56
C LEU A 91 -10.08 10.19 -8.46
N VAL A 92 -9.97 10.83 -9.61
CA VAL A 92 -8.77 10.75 -10.48
C VAL A 92 -7.54 11.22 -9.73
N THR A 93 -7.62 12.39 -9.08
CA THR A 93 -6.51 12.97 -8.30
C THR A 93 -6.10 12.05 -7.16
N LEU A 94 -7.06 11.46 -6.46
CA LEU A 94 -6.82 10.51 -5.37
C LEU A 94 -6.06 9.28 -5.88
N PHE A 95 -6.53 8.66 -6.95
CA PHE A 95 -5.91 7.48 -7.55
C PHE A 95 -4.48 7.78 -8.02
N MET A 96 -4.27 8.90 -8.71
CA MET A 96 -2.96 9.33 -9.20
C MET A 96 -2.01 9.67 -8.06
N THR A 97 -2.50 10.28 -6.98
CA THR A 97 -1.70 10.57 -5.78
C THR A 97 -1.22 9.28 -5.11
N GLU A 98 -2.10 8.29 -4.94
CA GLU A 98 -1.71 6.99 -4.40
C GLU A 98 -0.69 6.27 -5.29
N LEU A 99 -0.89 6.31 -6.61
CA LEU A 99 0.05 5.73 -7.57
C LEU A 99 1.44 6.40 -7.48
N GLY A 100 1.46 7.73 -7.38
CA GLY A 100 2.69 8.50 -7.19
C GLY A 100 3.40 8.17 -5.88
N LEU A 101 2.66 8.05 -4.77
CA LEU A 101 3.20 7.67 -3.47
C LEU A 101 3.76 6.23 -3.48
N ALA A 102 3.05 5.29 -4.11
CA ALA A 102 3.52 3.92 -4.23
C ALA A 102 4.89 3.83 -4.93
N ARG A 103 5.16 4.72 -5.89
CA ARG A 103 6.48 4.81 -6.57
C ARG A 103 7.62 5.24 -5.63
N THR A 104 7.31 5.86 -4.49
CA THR A 104 8.31 6.26 -3.47
C THR A 104 8.62 5.15 -2.46
N TYR A 105 7.88 4.05 -2.45
CA TYR A 105 8.10 2.96 -1.51
C TYR A 105 9.44 2.28 -1.74
N THR A 106 10.13 1.94 -0.65
CA THR A 106 11.42 1.25 -0.69
C THR A 106 11.36 -0.05 -1.51
N LEU A 107 10.20 -0.73 -1.50
CA LEU A 107 9.98 -1.97 -2.23
C LEU A 107 9.54 -1.76 -3.69
N TYR A 108 9.28 -0.53 -4.13
CA TYR A 108 8.79 -0.27 -5.49
C TYR A 108 9.76 -0.76 -6.57
N SER A 109 11.05 -0.51 -6.42
CA SER A 109 12.06 -0.99 -7.36
C SER A 109 12.10 -2.52 -7.51
N GLN A 110 11.67 -3.23 -6.46
CA GLN A 110 11.59 -4.69 -6.45
C GLN A 110 10.35 -5.20 -7.22
N VAL A 111 9.28 -4.40 -7.23
CA VAL A 111 8.05 -4.69 -8.00
C VAL A 111 8.31 -4.55 -9.50
N LEU A 112 9.23 -3.66 -9.89
CA LEU A 112 9.64 -3.46 -11.29
C LEU A 112 10.55 -4.57 -11.84
N ASP A 113 11.16 -5.39 -10.98
CA ASP A 113 11.99 -6.50 -11.41
C ASP A 113 11.11 -7.62 -12.00
N PRO A 114 11.25 -7.97 -13.30
CA PRO A 114 10.41 -8.99 -13.93
C PRO A 114 10.49 -10.37 -13.25
N VAL A 115 11.61 -10.67 -12.58
CA VAL A 115 11.79 -11.93 -11.86
C VAL A 115 11.03 -11.91 -10.52
N LEU A 116 10.97 -10.77 -9.87
CA LEU A 116 10.34 -10.61 -8.56
C LEU A 116 8.86 -10.21 -8.65
N ALA A 117 8.43 -9.57 -9.72
CA ALA A 117 7.06 -9.08 -9.89
C ALA A 117 5.97 -10.14 -9.65
N PRO A 118 6.08 -11.39 -10.15
CA PRO A 118 5.09 -12.43 -9.83
C PRO A 118 5.01 -12.73 -8.33
N ARG A 119 6.15 -12.80 -7.64
CA ARG A 119 6.20 -13.04 -6.19
C ARG A 119 5.62 -11.87 -5.41
N MET A 120 5.90 -10.65 -5.84
CA MET A 120 5.33 -9.44 -5.23
C MET A 120 3.81 -9.39 -5.41
N ALA A 121 3.29 -9.79 -6.59
CA ALA A 121 1.85 -9.92 -6.82
C ALA A 121 1.21 -10.93 -5.87
N GLU A 122 1.81 -12.12 -5.68
CA GLU A 122 1.33 -13.10 -4.71
C GLU A 122 1.25 -12.54 -3.28
N LEU A 123 2.26 -11.78 -2.85
CA LEU A 123 2.27 -11.14 -1.54
C LEU A 123 1.17 -10.07 -1.41
N VAL A 124 1.03 -9.21 -2.42
CA VAL A 124 0.05 -8.10 -2.42
C VAL A 124 -1.38 -8.63 -2.43
N PHE A 125 -1.70 -9.58 -3.30
CA PHE A 125 -3.09 -10.07 -3.46
C PHE A 125 -3.42 -11.25 -2.55
N GLY A 126 -2.43 -12.01 -2.09
CA GLY A 126 -2.62 -13.13 -1.17
C GLY A 126 -2.61 -12.76 0.30
N SER A 127 -2.12 -11.57 0.67
CA SER A 127 -2.03 -11.15 2.07
C SER A 127 -3.30 -10.52 2.58
N GLY A 128 -3.94 -11.15 3.57
CA GLY A 128 -5.09 -10.56 4.27
C GLY A 128 -4.78 -9.20 4.92
N LYS A 129 -3.55 -8.98 5.38
CA LYS A 129 -3.13 -7.69 5.97
C LYS A 129 -3.08 -6.57 4.93
N LEU A 130 -2.50 -6.83 3.75
CA LEU A 130 -2.45 -5.85 2.66
C LEU A 130 -3.84 -5.57 2.11
N VAL A 131 -4.68 -6.60 1.94
CA VAL A 131 -6.08 -6.44 1.55
C VAL A 131 -6.82 -5.57 2.56
N ALA A 132 -6.71 -5.87 3.86
CA ALA A 132 -7.34 -5.07 4.91
C ALA A 132 -6.85 -3.61 4.93
N CYS A 133 -5.56 -3.37 4.71
CA CYS A 133 -4.99 -2.03 4.59
C CYS A 133 -5.60 -1.27 3.39
N ARG A 134 -5.77 -1.91 2.24
CA ARG A 134 -6.42 -1.33 1.06
C ARG A 134 -7.92 -1.06 1.31
N GLU A 135 -8.61 -1.98 1.95
CA GLU A 135 -10.02 -1.82 2.32
C GLU A 135 -10.20 -0.65 3.29
N SER A 136 -9.35 -0.52 4.32
CA SER A 136 -9.44 0.57 5.30
C SER A 136 -9.30 1.96 4.68
N PHE A 137 -8.57 2.07 3.57
CA PHE A 137 -8.43 3.30 2.81
C PHE A 137 -9.62 3.55 1.86
N TRP A 138 -9.93 2.58 0.99
CA TRP A 138 -10.87 2.80 -0.11
C TRP A 138 -12.34 2.68 0.28
N LEU A 139 -12.71 1.85 1.27
CA LEU A 139 -14.12 1.68 1.62
C LEU A 139 -14.77 2.97 2.13
N PRO A 140 -14.14 3.81 2.99
CA PRO A 140 -14.70 5.10 3.36
C PRO A 140 -14.92 6.03 2.16
N VAL A 141 -13.97 6.06 1.22
CA VAL A 141 -14.07 6.84 -0.02
C VAL A 141 -15.29 6.41 -0.85
N LEU A 142 -15.37 5.12 -1.14
CA LEU A 142 -16.48 4.57 -1.93
C LEU A 142 -17.83 4.80 -1.27
N SER A 143 -17.91 4.64 0.06
CA SER A 143 -19.14 4.92 0.82
C SER A 143 -19.56 6.39 0.73
N GLN A 144 -18.61 7.34 0.74
CA GLN A 144 -18.89 8.76 0.57
C GLN A 144 -19.43 9.06 -0.84
N TYR A 145 -18.85 8.46 -1.88
CA TYR A 145 -19.30 8.63 -3.26
C TYR A 145 -20.66 7.98 -3.51
N GLU A 146 -20.95 6.84 -2.89
CA GLU A 146 -22.26 6.20 -2.92
C GLU A 146 -23.32 7.08 -2.23
N ALA A 147 -23.03 7.58 -1.03
CA ALA A 147 -23.94 8.47 -0.30
C ALA A 147 -24.25 9.77 -1.05
N ALA A 148 -23.32 10.26 -1.87
CA ALA A 148 -23.51 11.43 -2.74
C ALA A 148 -24.28 11.09 -4.05
N GLY A 149 -24.60 9.81 -4.32
CA GLY A 149 -25.25 9.38 -5.54
C GLY A 149 -24.39 9.51 -6.80
N VAL A 150 -23.07 9.57 -6.64
CA VAL A 150 -22.11 9.73 -7.75
C VAL A 150 -21.56 8.38 -8.22
N LEU A 151 -21.55 7.41 -7.31
CA LEU A 151 -21.10 6.05 -7.62
C LEU A 151 -22.20 5.29 -8.37
N ARG A 152 -21.81 4.51 -9.37
CA ARG A 152 -22.75 3.63 -10.08
C ARG A 152 -23.41 2.66 -9.10
N PRO A 153 -24.76 2.53 -9.13
CA PRO A 153 -25.47 1.70 -8.18
C PRO A 153 -25.13 0.21 -8.32
N GLY A 154 -25.16 -0.52 -7.21
CA GLY A 154 -24.99 -1.96 -7.16
C GLY A 154 -23.56 -2.47 -7.26
N LEU A 155 -22.55 -1.59 -7.13
CA LEU A 155 -21.15 -2.00 -7.05
C LEU A 155 -20.85 -2.66 -5.69
N ASP A 156 -20.23 -3.83 -5.72
CA ASP A 156 -19.61 -4.41 -4.53
C ASP A 156 -18.29 -3.64 -4.23
N HIS A 157 -18.29 -2.83 -3.17
CA HIS A 157 -17.16 -1.98 -2.80
C HIS A 157 -15.87 -2.78 -2.58
N ARG A 158 -15.94 -3.99 -2.01
CA ARG A 158 -14.75 -4.83 -1.83
C ARG A 158 -14.21 -5.35 -3.16
N ALA A 159 -15.09 -5.70 -4.09
CA ALA A 159 -14.67 -6.05 -5.45
C ALA A 159 -14.03 -4.84 -6.16
N VAL A 160 -14.60 -3.64 -5.98
CA VAL A 160 -14.00 -2.40 -6.49
C VAL A 160 -12.62 -2.16 -5.90
N VAL A 161 -12.44 -2.30 -4.58
CA VAL A 161 -11.12 -2.14 -3.93
C VAL A 161 -10.09 -3.11 -4.52
N ARG A 162 -10.45 -4.38 -4.67
CA ARG A 162 -9.57 -5.37 -5.31
C ARG A 162 -9.22 -4.97 -6.74
N TRP A 163 -10.21 -4.57 -7.52
CA TRP A 163 -10.02 -4.15 -8.91
C TRP A 163 -9.11 -2.90 -9.00
N LEU A 164 -9.33 -1.87 -8.17
CA LEU A 164 -8.45 -0.69 -8.10
C LEU A 164 -7.02 -1.06 -7.72
N THR A 165 -6.85 -2.01 -6.80
CA THR A 165 -5.52 -2.50 -6.41
C THR A 165 -4.83 -3.21 -7.58
N TYR A 166 -5.56 -4.01 -8.39
CA TYR A 166 -5.05 -4.60 -9.62
C TYR A 166 -4.63 -3.55 -10.64
N GLN A 167 -5.46 -2.51 -10.86
CA GLN A 167 -5.14 -1.43 -11.79
C GLN A 167 -3.85 -0.71 -11.35
N GLN A 168 -3.75 -0.35 -10.07
CA GLN A 168 -2.54 0.31 -9.55
C GLN A 168 -1.30 -0.58 -9.67
N PHE A 169 -1.39 -1.84 -9.27
CA PHE A 169 -0.28 -2.79 -9.38
C PHE A 169 0.18 -2.94 -10.83
N TRP A 170 -0.77 -3.08 -11.76
CA TRP A 170 -0.47 -3.22 -13.18
C TRP A 170 0.20 -1.97 -13.74
N LEU A 171 -0.31 -0.78 -13.44
CA LEU A 171 0.29 0.50 -13.85
C LEU A 171 1.67 0.75 -13.22
N LEU A 172 1.91 0.22 -12.02
CA LEU A 172 3.22 0.29 -11.37
C LEU A 172 4.24 -0.65 -12.01
N THR A 173 3.82 -1.84 -12.40
CA THR A 173 4.72 -2.87 -12.97
C THR A 173 4.97 -2.70 -14.46
N HIS A 174 4.12 -1.94 -15.18
CA HIS A 174 4.19 -1.72 -16.62
C HIS A 174 4.13 -0.22 -16.98
N PRO A 175 5.05 0.60 -16.45
CA PRO A 175 4.94 2.07 -16.53
C PRO A 175 5.02 2.62 -17.98
N THR A 176 5.55 1.85 -18.93
CA THR A 176 5.76 2.30 -20.30
C THR A 176 4.81 1.66 -21.32
N VAL A 177 3.95 0.72 -20.90
CA VAL A 177 3.13 -0.05 -21.85
C VAL A 177 1.92 0.74 -22.34
N LEU A 178 1.27 1.52 -21.50
CA LEU A 178 0.07 2.28 -21.86
C LEU A 178 0.29 3.79 -21.94
N CYS A 179 1.21 4.34 -21.16
CA CYS A 179 1.32 5.78 -20.95
C CYS A 179 2.78 6.20 -20.99
N SER A 180 3.10 7.13 -21.92
CA SER A 180 4.45 7.68 -22.08
C SER A 180 4.77 8.77 -21.06
N ASP A 181 3.74 9.39 -20.45
CA ASP A 181 3.83 10.53 -19.56
C ASP A 181 2.63 10.57 -18.58
N ASP A 182 2.71 11.44 -17.59
CA ASP A 182 1.69 11.56 -16.54
C ASP A 182 0.35 12.13 -17.05
N GLU A 183 0.34 12.91 -18.13
CA GLU A 183 -0.89 13.45 -18.74
C GLU A 183 -1.68 12.31 -19.39
N THR A 184 -1.03 11.51 -20.22
CA THR A 184 -1.60 10.31 -20.85
C THR A 184 -2.10 9.32 -19.80
N LEU A 185 -1.33 9.10 -18.73
CA LEU A 185 -1.72 8.23 -17.63
C LEU A 185 -2.97 8.77 -16.90
N THR A 186 -3.03 10.07 -16.64
CA THR A 186 -4.20 10.72 -16.01
C THR A 186 -5.44 10.58 -16.89
N GLY A 187 -5.30 10.77 -18.21
CA GLY A 187 -6.37 10.51 -19.19
C GLY A 187 -6.87 9.08 -19.13
N TYR A 188 -5.95 8.10 -19.15
CA TYR A 188 -6.31 6.69 -19.01
C TYR A 188 -7.07 6.40 -17.71
N VAL A 189 -6.58 6.91 -16.57
CA VAL A 189 -7.25 6.70 -15.28
C VAL A 189 -8.65 7.32 -15.29
N ARG A 190 -8.82 8.50 -15.87
CA ARG A 190 -10.11 9.16 -15.98
C ARG A 190 -11.10 8.35 -16.82
N GLU A 191 -10.70 7.94 -18.02
CA GLU A 191 -11.58 7.31 -19.02
C GLU A 191 -11.89 5.84 -18.73
N PHE A 192 -10.93 5.10 -18.18
CA PHE A 192 -11.05 3.64 -18.06
C PHE A 192 -11.12 3.15 -16.61
N VAL A 193 -10.59 3.89 -15.66
CA VAL A 193 -10.62 3.48 -14.25
C VAL A 193 -11.77 4.20 -13.53
N VAL A 194 -11.76 5.51 -13.49
CA VAL A 194 -12.73 6.29 -12.72
C VAL A 194 -14.12 6.26 -13.38
N ALA A 195 -14.21 6.41 -14.70
CA ALA A 195 -15.49 6.36 -15.41
C ALA A 195 -16.21 5.02 -15.24
N ALA A 196 -15.50 3.93 -15.03
CA ALA A 196 -16.10 2.62 -14.74
C ALA A 196 -16.85 2.57 -13.39
N LEU A 197 -16.52 3.45 -12.45
CA LEU A 197 -17.09 3.51 -11.11
C LEU A 197 -18.24 4.50 -10.99
N LEU A 198 -18.27 5.53 -11.82
CA LEU A 198 -19.20 6.64 -11.69
C LEU A 198 -20.46 6.40 -12.54
N GLU A 199 -21.57 6.94 -12.06
CA GLU A 199 -22.78 6.99 -12.86
C GLU A 199 -22.59 7.94 -14.04
N ALA A 200 -22.95 7.50 -15.25
CA ALA A 200 -22.89 8.37 -16.40
C ALA A 200 -23.84 9.57 -16.19
N PRO A 201 -23.44 10.81 -16.52
CA PRO A 201 -24.34 11.93 -16.44
C PRO A 201 -25.57 11.61 -17.30
N VAL A 202 -26.77 11.71 -16.71
CA VAL A 202 -28.02 11.51 -17.45
C VAL A 202 -28.03 12.52 -18.59
N PRO A 203 -28.10 12.09 -19.85
CA PRO A 203 -28.22 13.04 -20.96
C PRO A 203 -29.48 13.87 -20.77
N ALA A 204 -29.31 15.20 -20.83
CA ALA A 204 -30.39 16.17 -20.70
C ALA A 204 -31.38 16.07 -21.86
#